data_7e2e31b16b46a87c0d6d62d8702abd94
#
_entry.id   7e2e31b16b46a87c0d6d62d8702abd94
#
_cell.length_a   1.000
_cell.length_b   1.000
_cell.length_c   1.000
_cell.angle_alpha   90.00
_cell.angle_beta   90.00
_cell.angle_gamma   90.00
#
_symmetry.space_group_name_H-M   'P 1'
#
loop_
_entity.id
_entity.type
_entity.pdbx_description
1 polymer ?
#
loop_
_entity_poly.entity_id
_entity_poly.type
_entity_poly.pdbx_seq_one_letter_code
_entity_poly.pdbx_strand_id
1 'polypeptide(L)'
;MASSRKSRRSSRTRRSGRSRSRETSRSTPGNTLWRSGRLSGVVDWTQASWGPASIDLEWMRWNLACDHGLGAAKRFLAIQRALTGNAIDHHPYWDILAAVDLVTALDPADPPAPDERHRRLEEHVAAALARP
;
A
#
# COMPACT_ATOMS: atom_id res chain seq x y z
N MET A 1 -35.91 6.46 -54.14
CA MET A 1 -35.20 5.35 -53.50
C MET A 1 -34.48 5.87 -52.28
N ALA A 2 -35.06 5.75 -51.08
CA ALA A 2 -34.53 6.25 -49.83
C ALA A 2 -34.03 5.05 -48.99
N SER A 3 -32.72 4.98 -48.77
CA SER A 3 -32.08 3.93 -47.96
C SER A 3 -32.05 4.35 -46.48
N SER A 4 -32.86 3.64 -45.68
CA SER A 4 -32.96 3.81 -44.24
C SER A 4 -31.76 3.12 -43.57
N ARG A 5 -30.81 3.91 -42.97
CA ARG A 5 -29.77 3.38 -42.09
C ARG A 5 -30.32 3.22 -40.67
N LYS A 6 -30.62 2.00 -40.27
CA LYS A 6 -30.91 1.61 -38.89
C LYS A 6 -29.64 1.76 -38.04
N SER A 7 -29.66 2.74 -37.14
CA SER A 7 -28.70 2.89 -36.05
C SER A 7 -28.95 1.77 -35.01
N ARG A 8 -27.99 0.85 -34.86
CA ARG A 8 -27.95 -0.11 -33.76
C ARG A 8 -27.41 0.58 -32.51
N ARG A 9 -28.31 0.95 -31.60
CA ARG A 9 -27.93 1.30 -30.22
C ARG A 9 -27.47 0.02 -29.54
N SER A 10 -26.14 -0.06 -29.29
CA SER A 10 -25.53 -1.05 -28.43
C SER A 10 -25.87 -0.68 -26.99
N SER A 11 -26.78 -1.43 -26.37
CA SER A 11 -27.04 -1.38 -24.93
C SER A 11 -25.85 -2.00 -24.20
N ARG A 12 -24.97 -1.14 -23.71
CA ARG A 12 -23.85 -1.52 -22.85
C ARG A 12 -24.42 -1.88 -21.48
N THR A 13 -24.71 -3.15 -21.28
CA THR A 13 -25.11 -3.72 -19.99
C THR A 13 -23.99 -3.47 -18.99
N ARG A 14 -24.21 -2.56 -18.04
CA ARG A 14 -23.35 -2.37 -16.88
C ARG A 14 -23.42 -3.65 -16.06
N ARG A 15 -22.43 -4.51 -16.22
CA ARG A 15 -22.17 -5.59 -15.26
C ARG A 15 -21.73 -4.94 -13.95
N SER A 16 -22.63 -4.91 -12.97
CA SER A 16 -22.28 -4.69 -11.57
C SER A 16 -21.55 -5.94 -11.06
N GLY A 17 -20.30 -6.08 -11.47
CA GLY A 17 -19.41 -7.10 -10.94
C GLY A 17 -18.95 -6.65 -9.56
N ARG A 18 -19.39 -7.31 -8.50
CA ARG A 18 -18.76 -7.27 -7.19
C ARG A 18 -17.30 -7.71 -7.36
N SER A 19 -16.43 -6.74 -7.55
CA SER A 19 -14.99 -6.98 -7.51
C SER A 19 -14.59 -7.26 -6.06
N ARG A 20 -14.46 -8.53 -5.72
CA ARG A 20 -13.82 -9.02 -4.50
C ARG A 20 -12.33 -9.23 -4.71
N SER A 21 -11.75 -8.59 -5.66
CA SER A 21 -10.32 -8.62 -5.91
C SER A 21 -9.67 -7.47 -5.15
N ARG A 22 -9.10 -7.76 -4.00
CA ARG A 22 -8.12 -6.87 -3.41
C ARG A 22 -6.79 -7.17 -4.08
N GLU A 23 -6.48 -6.43 -5.13
CA GLU A 23 -5.13 -6.34 -5.61
C GLU A 23 -4.33 -5.60 -4.54
N THR A 24 -3.34 -6.27 -3.98
CA THR A 24 -2.34 -5.63 -3.14
C THR A 24 -1.23 -5.13 -4.04
N SER A 25 -0.95 -3.85 -4.01
CA SER A 25 0.28 -3.30 -4.54
C SER A 25 1.11 -2.87 -3.34
N ARG A 26 2.43 -2.99 -3.41
CA ARG A 26 3.30 -2.43 -2.36
C ARG A 26 3.17 -0.90 -2.37
N SER A 27 2.08 -0.42 -1.78
CA SER A 27 1.72 1.00 -1.79
C SER A 27 2.74 1.80 -0.99
N THR A 28 3.39 2.75 -1.65
CA THR A 28 4.31 3.71 -1.02
C THR A 28 3.83 5.13 -1.32
N PRO A 29 4.22 6.14 -0.51
CA PRO A 29 3.91 7.52 -0.82
C PRO A 29 4.43 7.95 -2.20
N GLY A 30 5.58 7.39 -2.65
CA GLY A 30 6.15 7.66 -3.97
C GLY A 30 5.31 7.16 -5.15
N ASN A 31 4.43 6.18 -4.93
CA ASN A 31 3.56 5.60 -5.95
C ASN A 31 2.21 6.34 -6.05
N THR A 32 2.05 7.47 -5.39
CA THR A 32 0.82 8.26 -5.40
C THR A 32 0.98 9.52 -6.24
N LEU A 33 0.01 9.77 -7.12
CA LEU A 33 -0.06 10.99 -7.93
C LEU A 33 -1.05 11.98 -7.30
N TRP A 34 -0.64 13.22 -7.20
CA TRP A 34 -1.43 14.30 -6.61
C TRP A 34 -1.69 15.42 -7.62
N ARG A 35 -2.91 15.90 -7.65
CA ARG A 35 -3.30 17.08 -8.45
C ARG A 35 -4.13 18.02 -7.61
N SER A 36 -3.68 19.27 -7.49
CA SER A 36 -4.37 20.31 -6.69
C SER A 36 -4.68 19.85 -5.25
N GLY A 37 -3.70 19.20 -4.59
CA GLY A 37 -3.85 18.71 -3.21
C GLY A 37 -4.77 17.48 -3.03
N ARG A 38 -5.19 16.84 -4.12
CA ARG A 38 -6.04 15.64 -4.09
C ARG A 38 -5.33 14.46 -4.73
N LEU A 39 -5.48 13.27 -4.15
CA LEU A 39 -5.01 12.04 -4.76
C LEU A 39 -5.72 11.84 -6.10
N SER A 40 -4.95 11.74 -7.19
CA SER A 40 -5.46 11.58 -8.55
C SER A 40 -5.19 10.21 -9.15
N GLY A 41 -4.27 9.45 -8.58
CA GLY A 41 -3.96 8.09 -9.04
C GLY A 41 -2.92 7.41 -8.18
N VAL A 42 -2.83 6.10 -8.37
CA VAL A 42 -1.77 5.24 -7.83
C VAL A 42 -1.09 4.58 -9.02
N VAL A 43 0.23 4.55 -9.03
CA VAL A 43 1.08 4.01 -10.11
C VAL A 43 1.98 2.90 -9.57
N ASP A 44 2.76 2.28 -10.48
CA ASP A 44 3.70 1.22 -10.17
C ASP A 44 3.04 -0.04 -9.57
N TRP A 45 2.17 -0.64 -10.37
CA TRP A 45 1.49 -1.90 -10.05
C TRP A 45 2.32 -3.15 -10.39
N THR A 46 3.62 -3.01 -10.63
CA THR A 46 4.51 -4.10 -11.08
C THR A 46 4.57 -5.27 -10.10
N GLN A 47 4.36 -5.01 -8.81
CA GLN A 47 4.34 -6.02 -7.75
C GLN A 47 2.93 -6.27 -7.20
N ALA A 48 1.90 -5.86 -7.92
CA ALA A 48 0.52 -6.13 -7.53
C ALA A 48 0.26 -7.64 -7.50
N SER A 49 -0.32 -8.11 -6.42
CA SER A 49 -0.62 -9.52 -6.21
C SER A 49 -1.92 -9.69 -5.42
N TRP A 50 -2.44 -10.91 -5.41
CA TRP A 50 -3.56 -11.27 -4.54
C TRP A 50 -3.05 -11.59 -3.15
N GLY A 51 -3.56 -10.91 -2.14
CA GLY A 51 -3.14 -11.16 -0.77
C GLY A 51 -3.94 -10.39 0.27
N PRO A 52 -3.57 -10.55 1.54
CA PRO A 52 -4.14 -9.76 2.63
C PRO A 52 -3.83 -8.27 2.45
N ALA A 53 -4.84 -7.40 2.62
CA ALA A 53 -4.65 -5.95 2.55
C ALA A 53 -3.65 -5.41 3.58
N SER A 54 -3.32 -6.21 4.59
CA SER A 54 -2.31 -5.92 5.61
C SER A 54 -0.91 -5.76 5.03
N ILE A 55 -0.61 -6.39 3.88
CA ILE A 55 0.68 -6.23 3.17
C ILE A 55 0.85 -4.79 2.69
N ASP A 56 -0.16 -4.22 2.03
CA ASP A 56 -0.12 -2.83 1.56
C ASP A 56 -0.08 -1.84 2.72
N LEU A 57 -0.88 -2.13 3.75
CA LEU A 57 -0.92 -1.31 4.95
C LEU A 57 0.47 -1.22 5.58
N GLU A 58 1.19 -2.34 5.63
CA GLU A 58 2.50 -2.42 6.23
C GLU A 58 3.57 -1.71 5.40
N TRP A 59 3.59 -1.93 4.10
CA TRP A 59 4.52 -1.21 3.22
C TRP A 59 4.38 0.29 3.32
N MET A 60 3.15 0.80 3.40
CA MET A 60 2.90 2.22 3.59
C MET A 60 3.41 2.67 4.97
N ARG A 61 3.11 1.93 6.03
CA ARG A 61 3.54 2.25 7.40
C ARG A 61 5.05 2.26 7.54
N TRP A 62 5.72 1.25 6.97
CA TRP A 62 7.16 1.17 6.95
C TRP A 62 7.79 2.40 6.27
N ASN A 63 7.34 2.76 5.06
CA ASN A 63 7.83 3.94 4.36
C ASN A 63 7.60 5.22 5.19
N LEU A 64 6.42 5.39 5.75
CA LEU A 64 6.12 6.53 6.61
C LEU A 64 6.99 6.57 7.88
N ALA A 65 7.27 5.41 8.47
CA ALA A 65 8.17 5.34 9.63
C ALA A 65 9.59 5.75 9.25
N CYS A 66 10.13 5.22 8.17
CA CYS A 66 11.50 5.54 7.70
C CYS A 66 11.65 7.00 7.28
N ASP A 67 10.70 7.55 6.55
CA ASP A 67 10.80 8.89 5.97
C ASP A 67 10.36 10.00 6.95
N HIS A 68 9.38 9.70 7.81
CA HIS A 68 8.71 10.70 8.67
C HIS A 68 8.64 10.32 10.17
N GLY A 69 9.22 9.17 10.53
CA GLY A 69 9.26 8.66 11.90
C GLY A 69 8.01 7.89 12.32
N LEU A 70 8.14 7.15 13.42
CA LEU A 70 7.13 6.23 13.95
C LEU A 70 5.76 6.89 14.21
N GLY A 71 5.75 8.18 14.56
CA GLY A 71 4.52 8.93 14.75
C GLY A 71 3.65 9.03 13.50
N ALA A 72 4.25 9.12 12.31
CA ALA A 72 3.53 9.14 11.03
C ALA A 72 2.89 7.79 10.74
N ALA A 73 3.62 6.69 10.94
CA ALA A 73 3.10 5.33 10.78
C ALA A 73 1.94 5.02 11.73
N LYS A 74 2.01 5.47 12.98
CA LYS A 74 0.92 5.33 13.96
C LYS A 74 -0.31 6.11 13.55
N ARG A 75 -0.16 7.37 13.12
CA ARG A 75 -1.29 8.19 12.63
C ARG A 75 -1.96 7.60 11.40
N PHE A 76 -1.17 7.11 10.45
CA PHE A 76 -1.70 6.44 9.27
C PHE A 76 -2.58 5.25 9.64
N LEU A 77 -2.12 4.38 10.55
CA LEU A 77 -2.90 3.24 11.03
C LEU A 77 -4.20 3.66 11.72
N ALA A 78 -4.15 4.71 12.55
CA ALA A 78 -5.33 5.23 13.23
C ALA A 78 -6.37 5.78 12.25
N ILE A 79 -5.94 6.52 11.22
CA ILE A 79 -6.82 7.05 10.16
C ILE A 79 -7.42 5.90 9.35
N GLN A 80 -6.60 4.92 8.96
CA GLN A 80 -7.06 3.76 8.22
C GLN A 80 -8.14 2.99 8.98
N ARG A 81 -7.93 2.74 10.28
CA ARG A 81 -8.93 2.09 11.14
C ARG A 81 -10.23 2.89 11.24
N ALA A 82 -10.14 4.21 11.39
CA ALA A 82 -11.31 5.09 11.44
C ALA A 82 -12.11 5.05 10.13
N LEU A 83 -11.44 4.97 8.97
CA LEU A 83 -12.08 4.94 7.66
C LEU A 83 -12.70 3.58 7.32
N THR A 84 -12.11 2.49 7.79
CA THR A 84 -12.51 1.11 7.42
C THR A 84 -13.31 0.39 8.50
N GLY A 85 -13.50 1.02 9.68
CA GLY A 85 -14.18 0.38 10.82
C GLY A 85 -13.44 -0.88 11.29
N ASN A 86 -12.10 -0.88 11.26
CA ASN A 86 -11.23 -2.03 11.54
C ASN A 86 -11.43 -3.23 10.59
N ALA A 87 -11.97 -3.02 9.41
CA ALA A 87 -12.18 -4.10 8.42
C ALA A 87 -10.85 -4.71 7.91
N ILE A 88 -9.72 -4.01 8.10
CA ILE A 88 -8.37 -4.52 7.85
C ILE A 88 -7.70 -4.64 9.20
N ASP A 89 -7.51 -5.88 9.64
CA ASP A 89 -6.75 -6.14 10.87
C ASP A 89 -5.25 -5.96 10.61
N HIS A 90 -4.61 -5.24 11.53
CA HIS A 90 -3.16 -5.03 11.50
C HIS A 90 -2.52 -5.86 12.61
N HIS A 91 -1.78 -6.88 12.21
CA HIS A 91 -0.99 -7.71 13.12
C HIS A 91 0.49 -7.32 13.03
N PRO A 92 1.24 -7.23 14.16
CA PRO A 92 2.68 -6.90 14.17
C PRO A 92 3.56 -7.79 13.28
N TYR A 93 3.11 -9.00 13.00
CA TYR A 93 3.77 -9.91 12.06
C TYR A 93 4.09 -9.26 10.71
N TRP A 94 3.16 -8.45 10.18
CA TRP A 94 3.35 -7.80 8.88
C TRP A 94 4.42 -6.72 8.93
N ASP A 95 4.53 -5.98 10.07
CA ASP A 95 5.60 -5.00 10.31
C ASP A 95 6.98 -5.67 10.24
N ILE A 96 7.08 -6.88 10.81
CA ILE A 96 8.34 -7.65 10.85
C ILE A 96 8.65 -8.26 9.49
N LEU A 97 7.65 -8.80 8.80
CA LEU A 97 7.81 -9.41 7.48
C LEU A 97 8.35 -8.42 6.46
N ALA A 98 7.81 -7.19 6.43
CA ALA A 98 8.29 -6.15 5.53
C ALA A 98 9.76 -5.77 5.81
N ALA A 99 10.18 -5.77 7.08
CA ALA A 99 11.58 -5.53 7.44
C ALA A 99 12.49 -6.67 6.99
N VAL A 100 12.06 -7.93 7.13
CA VAL A 100 12.81 -9.11 6.65
C VAL A 100 12.96 -9.06 5.13
N ASP A 101 11.89 -8.77 4.40
CA ASP A 101 11.93 -8.65 2.93
C ASP A 101 12.95 -7.59 2.49
N LEU A 102 13.03 -6.47 3.20
CA LEU A 102 14.01 -5.43 2.91
C LEU A 102 15.43 -5.92 3.16
N VAL A 103 15.70 -6.47 4.35
CA VAL A 103 17.05 -6.92 4.71
C VAL A 103 17.54 -8.02 3.76
N THR A 104 16.66 -8.92 3.36
CA THR A 104 17.01 -9.99 2.41
C THR A 104 17.24 -9.49 0.98
N ALA A 105 16.73 -8.30 0.63
CA ALA A 105 16.97 -7.66 -0.66
C ALA A 105 18.29 -6.87 -0.72
N LEU A 106 18.95 -6.65 0.43
CA LEU A 106 20.27 -5.98 0.48
C LEU A 106 21.37 -6.94 0.06
N ASP A 107 22.38 -6.41 -0.63
CA ASP A 107 23.60 -7.17 -0.92
C ASP A 107 24.45 -7.29 0.37
N PRO A 108 24.69 -8.51 0.88
CA PRO A 108 25.52 -8.69 2.07
C PRO A 108 26.98 -8.23 1.86
N ALA A 109 27.45 -8.20 0.60
CA ALA A 109 28.82 -7.79 0.27
C ALA A 109 28.99 -6.26 0.21
N ASP A 110 27.90 -5.52 0.06
CA ASP A 110 27.87 -4.05 0.02
C ASP A 110 26.68 -3.50 0.84
N PRO A 111 26.68 -3.68 2.16
CA PRO A 111 25.61 -3.18 2.99
C PRO A 111 25.63 -1.64 2.99
N PRO A 112 24.47 -0.98 2.86
CA PRO A 112 24.41 0.47 2.94
C PRO A 112 24.89 0.96 4.31
N ALA A 113 25.56 2.12 4.32
CA ALA A 113 25.98 2.74 5.57
C ALA A 113 24.75 3.04 6.45
N PRO A 114 24.84 2.79 7.76
CA PRO A 114 23.76 3.15 8.68
C PRO A 114 23.46 4.65 8.60
N ASP A 115 22.21 4.97 8.36
CA ASP A 115 21.73 6.35 8.29
C ASP A 115 20.47 6.53 9.17
N GLU A 116 19.91 7.72 9.16
CA GLU A 116 18.70 8.05 9.91
C GLU A 116 17.52 7.16 9.53
N ARG A 117 17.44 6.74 8.26
CA ARG A 117 16.39 5.86 7.76
C ARG A 117 16.50 4.46 8.37
N HIS A 118 17.73 3.92 8.48
CA HIS A 118 17.99 2.64 9.15
C HIS A 118 17.60 2.70 10.63
N ARG A 119 18.00 3.76 11.33
CA ARG A 119 17.64 3.94 12.73
C ARG A 119 16.11 3.94 12.95
N ARG A 120 15.39 4.63 12.09
CA ARG A 120 13.91 4.66 12.15
C ARG A 120 13.27 3.32 11.82
N LEU A 121 13.88 2.55 10.92
CA LEU A 121 13.45 1.18 10.64
C LEU A 121 13.62 0.30 11.88
N GLU A 122 14.77 0.36 12.53
CA GLU A 122 15.02 -0.38 13.78
C GLU A 122 14.00 -0.03 14.87
N GLU A 123 13.69 1.25 15.05
CA GLU A 123 12.64 1.71 15.97
C GLU A 123 11.26 1.15 15.62
N HIS A 124 10.93 1.10 14.33
CA HIS A 124 9.66 0.56 13.86
C HIS A 124 9.55 -0.94 14.16
N VAL A 125 10.59 -1.71 13.86
CA VAL A 125 10.67 -3.14 14.15
C VAL A 125 10.64 -3.41 15.66
N ALA A 126 11.40 -2.67 16.45
CA ALA A 126 11.40 -2.79 17.90
C ALA A 126 9.99 -2.52 18.48
N ALA A 127 9.29 -1.51 17.96
CA ALA A 127 7.93 -1.21 18.35
C ALA A 127 6.93 -2.30 17.94
N ALA A 128 7.19 -3.04 16.86
CA ALA A 128 6.38 -4.19 16.45
C ALA A 128 6.61 -5.39 17.37
N LEU A 129 7.86 -5.69 17.68
CA LEU A 129 8.24 -6.79 18.58
C LEU A 129 7.75 -6.59 20.03
N ALA A 130 7.61 -5.34 20.47
CA ALA A 130 7.10 -5.03 21.81
C ALA A 130 5.58 -5.19 21.96
N ARG A 131 4.85 -5.50 20.88
CA ARG A 131 3.41 -5.74 20.92
C ARG A 131 3.13 -7.23 21.10
N PRO A 132 2.24 -7.61 22.01
CA PRO A 132 1.81 -9.00 22.20
C PRO A 132 1.02 -9.52 21.02
#